data_9f7c701fe9233adaa7e9a5122cee7c9a
#
_entry.id   9f7c701fe9233adaa7e9a5122cee7c9a
#
_cell.length_a   1.000
_cell.length_b   1.000
_cell.length_c   1.000
_cell.angle_alpha   90.00
_cell.angle_beta   90.00
_cell.angle_gamma   90.00
#
_symmetry.space_group_name_H-M   'P 1'
#
loop_
_entity.id
_entity.type
_entity.pdbx_description
1 polymer ?
#
loop_
_entity_poly.entity_id
_entity_poly.type
_entity_poly.pdbx_seq_one_letter_code
_entity_poly.pdbx_strand_id
1 'polypeptide(L)'
;MNSRERVRRALNHQEPDRVPIDLGGYQTGIMVDAYNMVKEMLGVKEKTEIVEMIQQLAKPCEQILRTFNIDTRYIYFRNEDHWCPERKPDGSYVGYLEWGNGKMIKKPGCYYYENANFPLADMREEDLDRFQYWPDLNNSNRTEGLKEKVLNLYENTDYAICAALGSAVHEQAWFLTGIDKFLMGLIDNKKFINRLLDKVLGIKLNLYGKFLDITGRYLDVIQLFGDLGSQNGPLFSPSLYRETIKPFDKKLIEMIKSKTSGKILFHTDGDSYEFIPDLIEIGVDILNPVQVSAKNMNPLKLKKEFGKYLCFWGGIDTQKILPYGSSEAVEEEVRKRIIEFSSGGGYILSSVHNIQVDVPPDNVIAMFKSALKYGSNKI
;
A
#
# COMPACT_ATOMS: atom_id res chain seq x y z
N MET A 1 -1.60 -26.28 -7.46
CA MET A 1 -0.65 -25.14 -7.54
C MET A 1 -0.44 -24.60 -6.13
N ASN A 2 0.79 -24.31 -5.71
CA ASN A 2 1.02 -23.64 -4.44
C ASN A 2 0.76 -22.13 -4.52
N SER A 3 0.76 -21.43 -3.39
CA SER A 3 0.41 -19.99 -3.33
C SER A 3 1.40 -19.11 -4.11
N ARG A 4 2.71 -19.36 -3.99
CA ARG A 4 3.74 -18.60 -4.70
C ARG A 4 3.63 -18.77 -6.22
N GLU A 5 3.44 -19.99 -6.68
CA GLU A 5 3.21 -20.27 -8.12
C GLU A 5 1.95 -19.59 -8.64
N ARG A 6 0.86 -19.62 -7.85
CA ARG A 6 -0.41 -18.99 -8.19
C ARG A 6 -0.27 -17.48 -8.39
N VAL A 7 0.38 -16.81 -7.44
CA VAL A 7 0.66 -15.36 -7.53
C VAL A 7 1.57 -15.07 -8.72
N ARG A 8 2.67 -15.80 -8.89
CA ARG A 8 3.60 -15.61 -10.02
C ARG A 8 2.91 -15.79 -11.38
N ARG A 9 2.02 -16.79 -11.52
CA ARG A 9 1.25 -16.97 -12.77
C ARG A 9 0.36 -15.76 -13.03
N ALA A 10 -0.41 -15.34 -12.03
CA ALA A 10 -1.26 -14.16 -12.17
C ALA A 10 -0.43 -12.93 -12.59
N LEU A 11 0.71 -12.68 -11.93
CA LEU A 11 1.61 -11.55 -12.21
C LEU A 11 2.30 -11.65 -13.59
N ASN A 12 2.35 -12.82 -14.21
CA ASN A 12 2.86 -13.04 -15.56
C ASN A 12 1.74 -13.16 -16.60
N HIS A 13 0.54 -12.63 -16.32
CA HIS A 13 -0.62 -12.68 -17.21
C HIS A 13 -0.95 -14.10 -17.69
N GLN A 14 -0.89 -15.04 -16.77
CA GLN A 14 -1.28 -16.44 -16.99
C GLN A 14 -2.36 -16.81 -15.98
N GLU A 15 -3.39 -17.53 -16.44
CA GLU A 15 -4.47 -17.98 -15.55
C GLU A 15 -3.95 -19.00 -14.53
N PRO A 16 -4.06 -18.71 -13.22
CA PRO A 16 -3.79 -19.69 -12.18
C PRO A 16 -4.97 -20.66 -11.99
N ASP A 17 -4.81 -21.64 -11.10
CA ASP A 17 -5.88 -22.59 -10.72
C ASP A 17 -7.07 -21.90 -10.03
N ARG A 18 -6.83 -20.77 -9.37
CA ARG A 18 -7.81 -19.81 -8.84
C ARG A 18 -7.20 -18.41 -8.76
N VAL A 19 -8.05 -17.41 -8.65
CA VAL A 19 -7.61 -16.03 -8.35
C VAL A 19 -6.84 -16.02 -7.04
N PRO A 20 -5.60 -15.45 -7.00
CA PRO A 20 -4.88 -15.26 -5.75
C PRO A 20 -5.59 -14.25 -4.83
N ILE A 21 -5.41 -14.44 -3.53
CA ILE A 21 -6.05 -13.62 -2.49
C ILE A 21 -4.98 -13.00 -1.61
N ASP A 22 -5.13 -11.72 -1.29
CA ASP A 22 -4.21 -10.97 -0.47
C ASP A 22 -4.86 -10.33 0.76
N LEU A 23 -4.08 -10.27 1.84
CA LEU A 23 -4.36 -9.52 3.07
C LEU A 23 -3.04 -9.27 3.82
N GLY A 24 -2.76 -8.03 4.20
CA GLY A 24 -1.67 -7.74 5.13
C GLY A 24 -0.65 -6.68 4.69
N GLY A 25 -0.75 -6.14 3.46
CA GLY A 25 0.07 -5.00 3.04
C GLY A 25 -0.30 -3.69 3.75
N TYR A 26 0.51 -2.65 3.58
CA TYR A 26 0.18 -1.31 4.13
C TYR A 26 -1.10 -0.71 3.51
N GLN A 27 -1.46 -1.13 2.31
CA GLN A 27 -2.66 -0.66 1.59
C GLN A 27 -3.70 -1.77 1.35
N THR A 28 -3.40 -2.99 1.77
CA THR A 28 -4.30 -4.15 1.66
C THR A 28 -4.45 -4.85 3.01
N GLY A 29 -4.32 -4.07 4.07
CA GLY A 29 -4.37 -4.54 5.46
C GLY A 29 -5.77 -4.47 6.07
N ILE A 30 -5.80 -4.60 7.38
CA ILE A 30 -7.00 -4.50 8.21
C ILE A 30 -6.68 -3.75 9.49
N MET A 31 -7.54 -2.82 9.88
CA MET A 31 -7.37 -2.08 11.13
C MET A 31 -7.53 -3.00 12.34
N VAL A 32 -6.79 -2.70 13.41
CA VAL A 32 -6.73 -3.50 14.64
C VAL A 32 -8.12 -3.85 15.19
N ASP A 33 -9.03 -2.88 15.24
CA ASP A 33 -10.35 -3.09 15.81
C ASP A 33 -11.21 -4.01 14.94
N ALA A 34 -11.22 -3.80 13.60
CA ALA A 34 -11.87 -4.70 12.66
C ALA A 34 -11.26 -6.12 12.71
N TYR A 35 -9.93 -6.19 12.78
CA TYR A 35 -9.21 -7.47 12.89
C TYR A 35 -9.56 -8.23 14.16
N ASN A 36 -9.66 -7.54 15.29
CA ASN A 36 -10.04 -8.15 16.57
C ASN A 36 -11.47 -8.71 16.54
N MET A 37 -12.41 -7.98 15.91
CA MET A 37 -13.78 -8.50 15.70
C MET A 37 -13.79 -9.78 14.84
N VAL A 38 -13.01 -9.81 13.77
CA VAL A 38 -12.86 -11.02 12.92
C VAL A 38 -12.26 -12.18 13.71
N LYS A 39 -11.22 -11.92 14.52
CA LYS A 39 -10.59 -12.95 15.37
C LYS A 39 -11.58 -13.51 16.40
N GLU A 40 -12.33 -12.64 17.05
CA GLU A 40 -13.36 -13.06 18.03
C GLU A 40 -14.38 -14.01 17.38
N MET A 41 -14.92 -13.62 16.22
CA MET A 41 -15.87 -14.45 15.47
C MET A 41 -15.30 -15.78 15.03
N LEU A 42 -14.00 -15.87 14.73
CA LEU A 42 -13.31 -17.09 14.31
C LEU A 42 -12.69 -17.87 15.48
N GLY A 43 -12.85 -17.37 16.72
CA GLY A 43 -12.30 -18.02 17.93
C GLY A 43 -10.77 -17.97 18.04
N VAL A 44 -10.12 -16.99 17.39
CA VAL A 44 -8.65 -16.83 17.37
C VAL A 44 -8.20 -15.97 18.54
N LYS A 45 -7.36 -16.50 19.42
CA LYS A 45 -6.93 -15.84 20.68
C LYS A 45 -5.52 -15.23 20.63
N GLU A 46 -4.80 -15.37 19.52
CA GLU A 46 -3.45 -14.83 19.38
C GLU A 46 -3.43 -13.31 19.59
N LYS A 47 -2.39 -12.77 20.24
CA LYS A 47 -2.25 -11.33 20.48
C LYS A 47 -2.12 -10.60 19.14
N THR A 48 -2.81 -9.47 18.99
CA THR A 48 -2.70 -8.61 17.81
C THR A 48 -1.42 -7.79 17.88
N GLU A 49 -0.59 -7.89 16.85
CA GLU A 49 0.56 -7.01 16.59
C GLU A 49 0.14 -5.89 15.63
N ILE A 50 0.71 -4.69 15.80
CA ILE A 50 0.50 -3.56 14.91
C ILE A 50 1.73 -3.45 13.99
N VAL A 51 1.52 -3.33 12.70
CA VAL A 51 2.60 -3.18 11.70
C VAL A 51 2.68 -1.80 11.10
N GLU A 52 1.57 -1.05 11.13
CA GLU A 52 1.51 0.34 10.66
C GLU A 52 0.75 1.18 11.70
N MET A 53 1.42 2.21 12.20
CA MET A 53 0.98 2.92 13.40
C MET A 53 0.01 4.07 13.11
N ILE A 54 0.06 4.68 11.93
CA ILE A 54 -0.79 5.84 11.59
C ILE A 54 -2.22 5.39 11.41
N GLN A 55 -2.44 4.38 10.56
CA GLN A 55 -3.74 3.80 10.27
C GLN A 55 -4.12 2.67 11.25
N GLN A 56 -3.24 2.33 12.20
CA GLN A 56 -3.46 1.26 13.18
C GLN A 56 -3.73 -0.11 12.53
N LEU A 57 -2.85 -0.51 11.60
CA LEU A 57 -3.02 -1.78 10.89
C LEU A 57 -2.47 -2.94 11.71
N ALA A 58 -3.29 -3.99 11.80
CA ALA A 58 -2.89 -5.25 12.38
C ALA A 58 -1.99 -6.05 11.43
N LYS A 59 -1.06 -6.78 12.00
CA LYS A 59 -0.36 -7.88 11.32
C LYS A 59 -1.23 -9.13 11.43
N PRO A 60 -1.81 -9.62 10.33
CA PRO A 60 -2.62 -10.82 10.40
C PRO A 60 -1.77 -12.02 10.83
N CYS A 61 -2.25 -12.77 11.82
CA CYS A 61 -1.58 -13.98 12.30
C CYS A 61 -1.73 -15.13 11.30
N GLU A 62 -0.85 -16.10 11.40
CA GLU A 62 -0.81 -17.22 10.45
C GLU A 62 -2.12 -18.04 10.45
N GLN A 63 -2.80 -18.16 11.60
CA GLN A 63 -4.09 -18.86 11.68
C GLN A 63 -5.16 -18.15 10.83
N ILE A 64 -5.27 -16.81 10.88
CA ILE A 64 -6.20 -16.05 10.06
C ILE A 64 -5.83 -16.14 8.57
N LEU A 65 -4.54 -15.97 8.24
CA LEU A 65 -4.07 -16.04 6.85
C LEU A 65 -4.37 -17.41 6.22
N ARG A 66 -4.21 -18.48 6.97
CA ARG A 66 -4.55 -19.84 6.51
C ARG A 66 -6.06 -20.07 6.42
N THR A 67 -6.84 -19.57 7.38
CA THR A 67 -8.31 -19.69 7.36
C THR A 67 -8.90 -19.05 6.10
N PHE A 68 -8.35 -17.92 5.68
CA PHE A 68 -8.78 -17.22 4.47
C PHE A 68 -8.04 -17.66 3.19
N ASN A 69 -7.12 -18.62 3.28
CA ASN A 69 -6.28 -19.09 2.17
C ASN A 69 -5.54 -17.93 1.47
N ILE A 70 -4.97 -17.01 2.27
CA ILE A 70 -4.19 -15.89 1.75
C ILE A 70 -2.89 -16.39 1.12
N ASP A 71 -2.61 -15.93 -0.10
CA ASP A 71 -1.50 -16.41 -0.92
C ASP A 71 -0.19 -15.64 -0.68
N THR A 72 -0.26 -14.53 0.04
CA THR A 72 0.85 -13.60 0.27
C THR A 72 1.33 -13.61 1.72
N ARG A 73 2.63 -13.27 1.92
CA ARG A 73 3.21 -12.95 3.23
C ARG A 73 4.07 -11.71 3.09
N TYR A 74 4.05 -10.86 4.12
CA TYR A 74 4.69 -9.55 4.06
C TYR A 74 5.96 -9.47 4.91
N ILE A 75 6.98 -8.83 4.31
CA ILE A 75 8.13 -8.26 4.98
C ILE A 75 7.93 -6.75 4.97
N TYR A 76 7.86 -6.16 6.16
CA TYR A 76 7.62 -4.73 6.32
C TYR A 76 8.94 -3.99 6.47
N PHE A 77 9.08 -2.88 5.73
CA PHE A 77 10.14 -1.93 5.98
C PHE A 77 9.89 -1.26 7.36
N ARG A 78 10.88 -1.32 8.22
CA ARG A 78 10.77 -0.71 9.56
C ARG A 78 11.17 0.75 9.50
N ASN A 79 10.32 1.61 10.00
CA ASN A 79 10.69 2.95 10.43
C ASN A 79 11.49 2.87 11.75
N GLU A 80 12.04 3.98 12.21
CA GLU A 80 12.73 4.00 13.51
C GLU A 80 11.80 3.55 14.64
N ASP A 81 12.37 2.84 15.65
CA ASP A 81 11.63 2.20 16.74
C ASP A 81 11.10 3.20 17.80
N HIS A 82 10.86 4.47 17.44
CA HIS A 82 10.51 5.52 18.40
C HIS A 82 9.04 5.91 18.43
N TRP A 83 8.15 5.11 17.78
CA TRP A 83 6.73 5.35 17.88
C TRP A 83 6.21 4.96 19.28
N CYS A 84 6.29 5.90 20.21
CA CYS A 84 5.74 5.77 21.56
C CYS A 84 4.71 6.88 21.78
N PRO A 85 3.45 6.72 21.31
CA PRO A 85 2.46 7.77 21.46
C PRO A 85 2.08 7.97 22.93
N GLU A 86 2.12 9.23 23.37
CA GLU A 86 1.75 9.63 24.70
C GLU A 86 0.25 9.96 24.78
N ARG A 87 -0.45 9.38 25.74
CA ARG A 87 -1.84 9.71 26.02
C ARG A 87 -1.92 11.05 26.76
N LYS A 88 -2.74 11.98 26.26
CA LYS A 88 -2.97 13.30 26.84
C LYS A 88 -4.20 13.28 27.76
N PRO A 89 -4.35 14.32 28.64
CA PRO A 89 -5.49 14.39 29.57
C PRO A 89 -6.87 14.43 28.89
N ASP A 90 -6.95 14.97 27.67
CA ASP A 90 -8.18 15.01 26.87
C ASP A 90 -8.52 13.66 26.21
N GLY A 91 -7.72 12.64 26.45
CA GLY A 91 -7.90 11.30 25.89
C GLY A 91 -7.29 11.11 24.50
N SER A 92 -6.71 12.16 23.89
CA SER A 92 -5.97 12.02 22.62
C SER A 92 -4.63 11.32 22.82
N TYR A 93 -4.07 10.80 21.70
CA TYR A 93 -2.71 10.27 21.67
C TYR A 93 -1.86 11.11 20.74
N VAL A 94 -0.62 11.41 21.16
CA VAL A 94 0.34 12.20 20.37
C VAL A 94 1.58 11.38 20.15
N GLY A 95 1.99 11.23 18.90
CA GLY A 95 3.24 10.60 18.48
C GLY A 95 4.01 11.51 17.51
N TYR A 96 5.24 11.12 17.18
CA TYR A 96 6.10 11.87 16.28
C TYR A 96 6.64 10.94 15.20
N LEU A 97 6.54 11.39 13.96
CA LEU A 97 7.09 10.66 12.82
C LEU A 97 8.60 10.82 12.74
N GLU A 98 9.29 9.79 12.31
CA GLU A 98 10.69 9.82 11.96
C GLU A 98 11.03 10.93 10.94
N TRP A 99 10.19 11.07 9.92
CA TRP A 99 10.34 12.11 8.92
C TRP A 99 9.89 13.46 9.45
N GLY A 100 10.86 14.30 9.71
CA GLY A 100 10.62 15.68 10.10
C GLY A 100 10.17 15.88 11.54
N ASN A 101 10.17 14.85 12.37
CA ASN A 101 9.57 14.91 13.70
C ASN A 101 8.13 15.46 13.66
N GLY A 102 7.42 15.12 12.58
CA GLY A 102 6.03 15.53 12.36
C GLY A 102 5.12 15.03 13.45
N LYS A 103 4.42 15.95 14.11
CA LYS A 103 3.49 15.63 15.19
C LYS A 103 2.22 15.00 14.62
N MET A 104 1.88 13.82 15.13
CA MET A 104 0.66 13.10 14.81
C MET A 104 -0.27 13.08 16.01
N ILE A 105 -1.58 13.25 15.80
CA ILE A 105 -2.59 13.20 16.85
C ILE A 105 -3.69 12.23 16.46
N LYS A 106 -4.03 11.31 17.37
CA LYS A 106 -5.27 10.53 17.32
C LYS A 106 -6.22 11.07 18.36
N LYS A 107 -7.29 11.72 17.90
CA LYS A 107 -8.35 12.25 18.77
C LYS A 107 -9.25 11.13 19.31
N PRO A 108 -9.93 11.34 20.44
CA PRO A 108 -10.98 10.42 20.91
C PRO A 108 -12.03 10.19 19.82
N GLY A 109 -12.38 8.92 19.57
CA GLY A 109 -13.33 8.54 18.53
C GLY A 109 -12.77 8.49 17.09
N CYS A 110 -11.53 8.90 16.86
CA CYS A 110 -10.88 8.72 15.55
C CYS A 110 -10.20 7.35 15.44
N TYR A 111 -10.21 6.80 14.24
CA TYR A 111 -9.68 5.46 13.99
C TYR A 111 -8.15 5.47 13.80
N TYR A 112 -7.58 6.56 13.28
CA TYR A 112 -6.16 6.70 12.93
C TYR A 112 -5.59 8.05 13.36
N TYR A 113 -4.27 8.17 13.22
CA TYR A 113 -3.56 9.41 13.53
C TYR A 113 -3.61 10.37 12.35
N GLU A 114 -3.74 11.66 12.63
CA GLU A 114 -3.70 12.75 11.67
C GLU A 114 -2.48 13.64 11.90
N ASN A 115 -1.95 14.24 10.84
CA ASN A 115 -0.90 15.25 10.97
C ASN A 115 -1.41 16.47 11.74
N ALA A 116 -0.72 16.82 12.81
CA ALA A 116 -1.02 18.02 13.60
C ALA A 116 -0.15 19.21 13.22
N ASN A 117 0.97 18.97 12.53
CA ASN A 117 1.82 19.99 11.93
C ASN A 117 2.58 19.41 10.74
N PHE A 118 3.08 20.31 9.92
CA PHE A 118 3.93 19.99 8.78
C PHE A 118 5.24 20.75 8.94
N PRO A 119 6.36 20.04 9.17
CA PRO A 119 7.63 20.67 9.57
C PRO A 119 8.23 21.63 8.53
N LEU A 120 7.89 21.48 7.26
CA LEU A 120 8.36 22.31 6.14
C LEU A 120 7.21 23.08 5.45
N ALA A 121 6.13 23.41 6.18
CA ALA A 121 4.95 24.10 5.63
C ALA A 121 5.25 25.48 5.06
N ASP A 122 6.25 26.19 5.58
CA ASP A 122 6.63 27.52 5.11
C ASP A 122 7.36 27.51 3.76
N MET A 123 7.90 26.34 3.36
CA MET A 123 8.56 26.09 2.08
C MET A 123 9.67 27.09 1.73
N ARG A 124 10.47 27.52 2.72
CA ARG A 124 11.64 28.36 2.52
C ARG A 124 12.88 27.52 2.25
N GLU A 125 13.73 27.93 1.30
CA GLU A 125 14.94 27.20 0.93
C GLU A 125 15.92 27.05 2.12
N GLU A 126 16.06 28.09 2.93
CA GLU A 126 16.91 28.06 4.12
C GLU A 126 16.44 27.09 5.19
N ASP A 127 15.12 26.81 5.27
CA ASP A 127 14.58 25.82 6.19
C ASP A 127 15.06 24.42 5.80
N LEU A 128 15.06 24.14 4.49
CA LEU A 128 15.53 22.86 3.97
C LEU A 128 17.03 22.59 4.27
N ASP A 129 17.85 23.64 4.17
CA ASP A 129 19.29 23.56 4.45
C ASP A 129 19.59 23.36 5.95
N ARG A 130 18.77 23.93 6.82
CA ARG A 130 18.91 23.86 8.28
C ARG A 130 18.17 22.69 8.91
N PHE A 131 17.36 21.98 8.12
CA PHE A 131 16.52 20.92 8.64
C PHE A 131 17.33 19.71 9.09
N GLN A 132 17.22 19.35 10.38
CA GLN A 132 18.01 18.30 11.02
C GLN A 132 17.22 17.00 11.28
N TYR A 133 15.92 17.02 11.09
CA TYR A 133 15.04 15.90 11.43
C TYR A 133 14.81 14.97 10.23
N TRP A 134 15.90 14.62 9.53
CA TRP A 134 15.89 13.58 8.52
C TRP A 134 16.08 12.20 9.16
N PRO A 135 15.54 11.13 8.56
CA PRO A 135 15.77 9.78 9.05
C PRO A 135 17.24 9.43 9.19
N ASP A 136 17.60 8.73 10.26
CA ASP A 136 18.96 8.21 10.42
C ASP A 136 19.20 7.06 9.43
N LEU A 137 20.09 7.32 8.47
CA LEU A 137 20.46 6.35 7.44
C LEU A 137 21.31 5.20 7.97
N ASN A 138 21.87 5.32 9.17
CA ASN A 138 22.79 4.34 9.77
C ASN A 138 22.15 3.52 10.89
N ASN A 139 20.86 3.72 11.17
CA ASN A 139 20.17 2.95 12.19
C ASN A 139 20.06 1.46 11.79
N SER A 140 20.84 0.62 12.47
CA SER A 140 20.90 -0.83 12.22
C SER A 140 19.62 -1.59 12.56
N ASN A 141 18.78 -1.03 13.46
CA ASN A 141 17.52 -1.66 13.87
C ASN A 141 16.56 -1.90 12.70
N ARG A 142 16.68 -1.09 11.62
CA ARG A 142 15.87 -1.24 10.40
C ARG A 142 16.04 -2.59 9.71
N THR A 143 17.22 -3.18 9.84
CA THR A 143 17.59 -4.42 9.15
C THR A 143 17.78 -5.60 10.10
N GLU A 144 17.62 -5.39 11.40
CA GLU A 144 17.78 -6.43 12.41
C GLU A 144 16.79 -7.57 12.21
N GLY A 145 17.28 -8.81 12.16
CA GLY A 145 16.48 -10.02 11.95
C GLY A 145 15.79 -10.12 10.59
N LEU A 146 16.05 -9.16 9.66
CA LEU A 146 15.39 -9.11 8.36
C LEU A 146 15.78 -10.27 7.46
N LYS A 147 17.07 -10.63 7.47
CA LYS A 147 17.60 -11.74 6.67
C LYS A 147 16.98 -13.07 7.09
N GLU A 148 16.95 -13.35 8.39
CA GLU A 148 16.37 -14.57 8.95
C GLU A 148 14.89 -14.68 8.61
N LYS A 149 14.14 -13.56 8.69
CA LYS A 149 12.70 -13.54 8.37
C LYS A 149 12.44 -13.85 6.90
N VAL A 150 13.17 -13.20 5.98
CA VAL A 150 12.93 -13.43 4.55
C VAL A 150 13.38 -14.82 4.12
N LEU A 151 14.49 -15.33 4.66
CA LEU A 151 14.96 -16.70 4.40
C LEU A 151 13.95 -17.73 4.90
N ASN A 152 13.46 -17.57 6.12
CA ASN A 152 12.46 -18.49 6.67
C ASN A 152 11.19 -18.56 5.82
N LEU A 153 10.70 -17.41 5.33
CA LEU A 153 9.55 -17.39 4.41
C LEU A 153 9.88 -18.05 3.07
N TYR A 154 11.06 -17.79 2.54
CA TYR A 154 11.44 -18.28 1.21
C TYR A 154 11.68 -19.79 1.19
N GLU A 155 12.39 -20.31 2.18
CA GLU A 155 12.84 -21.71 2.24
C GLU A 155 11.79 -22.64 2.87
N ASN A 156 11.00 -22.15 3.82
CA ASN A 156 10.11 -22.98 4.63
C ASN A 156 8.62 -22.77 4.31
N THR A 157 8.28 -21.95 3.30
CA THR A 157 6.89 -21.75 2.89
C THR A 157 6.75 -21.63 1.37
N ASP A 158 5.53 -21.86 0.90
CA ASP A 158 5.14 -21.74 -0.50
C ASP A 158 4.33 -20.48 -0.78
N TYR A 159 4.34 -19.48 0.11
CA TYR A 159 3.64 -18.22 -0.08
C TYR A 159 4.45 -17.23 -0.93
N ALA A 160 3.76 -16.37 -1.69
CA ALA A 160 4.41 -15.25 -2.34
C ALA A 160 4.88 -14.22 -1.30
N ILE A 161 6.08 -13.71 -1.46
CA ILE A 161 6.69 -12.80 -0.49
C ILE A 161 6.60 -11.36 -1.03
N CYS A 162 5.88 -10.52 -0.31
CA CYS A 162 5.68 -9.12 -0.63
C CYS A 162 6.48 -8.24 0.34
N ALA A 163 7.14 -7.21 -0.17
CA ALA A 163 7.75 -6.16 0.64
C ALA A 163 6.85 -4.93 0.68
N ALA A 164 6.42 -4.51 1.87
CA ALA A 164 5.77 -3.22 2.06
C ALA A 164 6.85 -2.17 2.39
N LEU A 165 7.30 -1.41 1.37
CA LEU A 165 8.38 -0.43 1.54
C LEU A 165 7.88 0.90 2.12
N GLY A 166 6.84 1.48 1.54
CA GLY A 166 6.30 2.76 1.98
C GLY A 166 5.98 3.71 0.81
N SER A 167 5.97 5.03 1.09
CA SER A 167 5.54 6.03 0.11
C SER A 167 6.53 6.22 -1.04
N ALA A 168 5.99 6.65 -2.19
CA ALA A 168 6.73 7.27 -3.28
C ALA A 168 7.34 8.61 -2.84
N VAL A 169 8.10 9.26 -3.75
CA VAL A 169 8.86 10.45 -3.37
C VAL A 169 7.95 11.64 -3.06
N HIS A 170 6.97 11.89 -3.92
CA HIS A 170 6.07 13.04 -3.79
C HIS A 170 5.18 12.97 -2.55
N GLU A 171 4.69 11.80 -2.21
CA GLU A 171 3.83 11.64 -1.04
C GLU A 171 4.59 11.89 0.26
N GLN A 172 5.85 11.42 0.35
CA GLN A 172 6.69 11.78 1.48
C GLN A 172 6.94 13.27 1.59
N ALA A 173 7.08 13.96 0.45
CA ALA A 173 7.27 15.42 0.43
C ALA A 173 6.04 16.16 0.95
N TRP A 174 4.82 15.75 0.58
CA TRP A 174 3.63 16.42 1.11
C TRP A 174 3.34 16.10 2.60
N PHE A 175 3.81 14.97 3.13
CA PHE A 175 3.77 14.76 4.58
C PHE A 175 4.68 15.72 5.36
N LEU A 176 5.66 16.32 4.69
CA LEU A 176 6.53 17.34 5.30
C LEU A 176 6.00 18.77 5.14
N THR A 177 5.26 19.05 4.08
CA THR A 177 4.81 20.42 3.74
C THR A 177 3.32 20.67 3.96
N GLY A 178 2.51 19.62 4.01
CA GLY A 178 1.06 19.67 3.81
C GLY A 178 0.71 19.52 2.32
N ILE A 179 -0.35 18.75 2.03
CA ILE A 179 -0.76 18.45 0.65
C ILE A 179 -1.13 19.71 -0.13
N ASP A 180 -1.87 20.63 0.49
CA ASP A 180 -2.27 21.93 -0.10
C ASP A 180 -1.04 22.76 -0.48
N LYS A 181 -0.09 22.90 0.41
CA LYS A 181 1.17 23.63 0.18
C LYS A 181 2.03 22.96 -0.88
N PHE A 182 2.12 21.63 -0.84
CA PHE A 182 2.85 20.88 -1.86
C PHE A 182 2.26 21.11 -3.26
N LEU A 183 0.95 20.96 -3.41
CA LEU A 183 0.27 21.14 -4.70
C LEU A 183 0.41 22.57 -5.24
N MET A 184 0.30 23.59 -4.39
CA MET A 184 0.56 24.97 -4.78
C MET A 184 2.03 25.17 -5.20
N GLY A 185 2.96 24.63 -4.42
CA GLY A 185 4.39 24.75 -4.67
C GLY A 185 4.87 24.09 -5.96
N LEU A 186 4.14 23.09 -6.49
CA LEU A 186 4.42 22.52 -7.82
C LEU A 186 4.31 23.58 -8.93
N ILE A 187 3.59 24.69 -8.69
CA ILE A 187 3.37 25.78 -9.66
C ILE A 187 4.22 27.00 -9.31
N ASP A 188 4.10 27.49 -8.08
CA ASP A 188 4.63 28.80 -7.67
C ASP A 188 5.96 28.75 -6.92
N ASN A 189 6.40 27.54 -6.43
CA ASN A 189 7.67 27.36 -5.74
C ASN A 189 8.43 26.11 -6.21
N LYS A 190 8.53 25.94 -7.53
CA LYS A 190 9.17 24.77 -8.17
C LYS A 190 10.59 24.51 -7.67
N LYS A 191 11.35 25.57 -7.35
CA LYS A 191 12.73 25.42 -6.88
C LYS A 191 12.80 24.70 -5.55
N PHE A 192 12.00 25.11 -4.56
CA PHE A 192 11.92 24.45 -3.28
C PHE A 192 11.43 22.99 -3.44
N ILE A 193 10.33 22.79 -4.18
CA ILE A 193 9.76 21.45 -4.40
C ILE A 193 10.78 20.51 -5.03
N ASN A 194 11.48 20.92 -6.08
CA ASN A 194 12.50 20.08 -6.71
C ASN A 194 13.64 19.72 -5.75
N ARG A 195 14.11 20.66 -4.94
CA ARG A 195 15.13 20.40 -3.91
C ARG A 195 14.63 19.44 -2.83
N LEU A 196 13.37 19.59 -2.40
CA LEU A 196 12.74 18.70 -1.43
C LEU A 196 12.60 17.28 -2.00
N LEU A 197 12.08 17.14 -3.22
CA LEU A 197 11.95 15.85 -3.90
C LEU A 197 13.29 15.15 -4.08
N ASP A 198 14.34 15.89 -4.45
CA ASP A 198 15.70 15.35 -4.60
C ASP A 198 16.24 14.85 -3.25
N LYS A 199 16.05 15.63 -2.17
CA LYS A 199 16.45 15.24 -0.83
C LYS A 199 15.72 13.98 -0.35
N VAL A 200 14.41 13.93 -0.52
CA VAL A 200 13.56 12.77 -0.17
C VAL A 200 13.99 11.54 -0.99
N LEU A 201 14.20 11.70 -2.30
CA LEU A 201 14.68 10.62 -3.16
C LEU A 201 16.01 10.07 -2.65
N GLY A 202 17.01 10.92 -2.38
CA GLY A 202 18.32 10.49 -1.89
C GLY A 202 18.24 9.65 -0.61
N ILE A 203 17.38 10.03 0.32
CA ILE A 203 17.12 9.27 1.55
C ILE A 203 16.47 7.93 1.23
N LYS A 204 15.42 7.91 0.40
CA LYS A 204 14.72 6.66 0.02
C LYS A 204 15.61 5.70 -0.76
N LEU A 205 16.45 6.21 -1.67
CA LEU A 205 17.41 5.37 -2.38
C LEU A 205 18.37 4.65 -1.41
N ASN A 206 18.81 5.32 -0.36
CA ASN A 206 19.67 4.71 0.65
C ASN A 206 18.90 3.69 1.50
N LEU A 207 17.79 4.09 2.10
CA LEU A 207 17.03 3.26 3.05
C LEU A 207 16.44 2.02 2.36
N TYR A 208 15.76 2.21 1.23
CA TYR A 208 15.15 1.11 0.48
C TYR A 208 16.22 0.24 -0.19
N GLY A 209 17.33 0.87 -0.62
CA GLY A 209 18.49 0.16 -1.14
C GLY A 209 19.08 -0.83 -0.14
N LYS A 210 19.34 -0.42 1.10
CA LYS A 210 19.82 -1.30 2.18
C LYS A 210 18.86 -2.45 2.50
N PHE A 211 17.56 -2.16 2.52
CA PHE A 211 16.54 -3.19 2.71
C PHE A 211 16.56 -4.23 1.58
N LEU A 212 16.61 -3.76 0.34
CA LEU A 212 16.59 -4.64 -0.84
C LEU A 212 17.90 -5.39 -1.05
N ASP A 213 19.06 -4.88 -0.60
CA ASP A 213 20.31 -5.64 -0.59
C ASP A 213 20.22 -6.93 0.21
N ILE A 214 19.36 -6.95 1.23
CA ILE A 214 19.11 -8.13 2.08
C ILE A 214 17.98 -9.00 1.50
N THR A 215 16.88 -8.38 1.05
CA THR A 215 15.63 -9.08 0.77
C THR A 215 15.35 -9.29 -0.72
N GLY A 216 15.88 -8.43 -1.60
CA GLY A 216 15.41 -8.24 -2.97
C GLY A 216 15.31 -9.53 -3.80
N ARG A 217 16.30 -10.44 -3.69
CA ARG A 217 16.33 -11.71 -4.45
C ARG A 217 15.23 -12.72 -4.05
N TYR A 218 14.55 -12.49 -2.91
CA TYR A 218 13.54 -13.39 -2.36
C TYR A 218 12.11 -12.88 -2.57
N LEU A 219 11.96 -11.65 -3.05
CA LEU A 219 10.69 -10.97 -3.17
C LEU A 219 9.97 -11.28 -4.49
N ASP A 220 8.68 -11.49 -4.42
CA ASP A 220 7.79 -11.59 -5.57
C ASP A 220 7.16 -10.25 -5.92
N VAL A 221 6.87 -9.40 -4.91
CA VAL A 221 6.23 -8.08 -5.06
C VAL A 221 6.86 -7.06 -4.15
N ILE A 222 7.04 -5.84 -4.66
CA ILE A 222 7.46 -4.66 -3.91
C ILE A 222 6.33 -3.63 -3.96
N GLN A 223 5.78 -3.29 -2.81
CA GLN A 223 4.69 -2.35 -2.67
C GLN A 223 5.20 -0.94 -2.35
N LEU A 224 4.83 0.01 -3.21
CA LEU A 224 4.97 1.45 -3.02
C LEU A 224 3.58 2.09 -3.04
N PHE A 225 3.46 3.28 -2.46
CA PHE A 225 2.24 4.07 -2.53
C PHE A 225 2.53 5.56 -2.79
N GLY A 226 1.61 6.22 -3.50
CA GLY A 226 1.67 7.64 -3.81
C GLY A 226 0.44 8.09 -4.58
N ASP A 227 -0.45 8.86 -3.94
CA ASP A 227 -1.72 9.22 -4.53
C ASP A 227 -1.56 10.24 -5.66
N LEU A 228 -2.18 9.92 -6.80
CA LEU A 228 -2.22 10.75 -8.00
C LEU A 228 -3.66 11.21 -8.31
N GLY A 229 -4.65 10.51 -7.77
CA GLY A 229 -6.07 10.73 -8.03
C GLY A 229 -6.88 11.16 -6.82
N SER A 230 -8.02 11.75 -7.10
CA SER A 230 -9.11 11.98 -6.16
C SER A 230 -10.34 11.17 -6.59
N GLN A 231 -11.44 11.23 -5.83
CA GLN A 231 -12.69 10.55 -6.22
C GLN A 231 -13.20 10.97 -7.62
N ASN A 232 -12.96 12.22 -8.04
CA ASN A 232 -13.56 12.83 -9.21
C ASN A 232 -12.58 13.12 -10.38
N GLY A 233 -11.29 12.87 -10.18
CA GLY A 233 -10.25 13.14 -11.18
C GLY A 233 -8.85 13.24 -10.58
N PRO A 234 -7.85 13.58 -11.39
CA PRO A 234 -6.47 13.80 -10.97
C PRO A 234 -6.32 14.85 -9.85
N LEU A 235 -5.37 14.66 -8.94
CA LEU A 235 -4.99 15.68 -7.92
C LEU A 235 -4.24 16.86 -8.56
N PHE A 236 -3.53 16.60 -9.63
CA PHE A 236 -2.80 17.59 -10.46
C PHE A 236 -2.78 17.11 -11.91
N SER A 237 -2.47 18.00 -12.84
CA SER A 237 -2.50 17.61 -14.26
C SER A 237 -1.43 16.57 -14.60
N PRO A 238 -1.70 15.65 -15.55
CA PRO A 238 -0.69 14.69 -16.02
C PRO A 238 0.57 15.37 -16.59
N SER A 239 0.45 16.56 -17.17
CA SER A 239 1.61 17.35 -17.63
C SER A 239 2.50 17.78 -16.46
N LEU A 240 1.91 18.23 -15.36
CA LEU A 240 2.63 18.63 -14.17
C LEU A 240 3.32 17.44 -13.51
N TYR A 241 2.66 16.28 -13.46
CA TYR A 241 3.27 15.00 -13.02
C TYR A 241 4.53 14.67 -13.83
N ARG A 242 4.41 14.69 -15.17
CA ARG A 242 5.52 14.36 -16.08
C ARG A 242 6.69 15.32 -15.93
N GLU A 243 6.41 16.61 -15.72
CA GLU A 243 7.44 17.64 -15.55
C GLU A 243 8.17 17.52 -14.20
N THR A 244 7.44 17.30 -13.09
CA THR A 244 7.95 17.57 -11.74
C THR A 244 8.07 16.35 -10.84
N ILE A 245 7.20 15.33 -10.97
CA ILE A 245 7.16 14.19 -10.05
C ILE A 245 7.71 12.91 -10.69
N LYS A 246 7.23 12.59 -11.89
CA LYS A 246 7.59 11.37 -12.63
C LYS A 246 9.11 11.10 -12.71
N PRO A 247 10.00 12.12 -12.91
CA PRO A 247 11.45 11.87 -12.95
C PRO A 247 12.01 11.30 -11.64
N PHE A 248 11.44 11.65 -10.50
CA PHE A 248 11.86 11.14 -9.19
C PHE A 248 11.31 9.74 -8.93
N ASP A 249 10.05 9.51 -9.22
CA ASP A 249 9.43 8.18 -9.10
C ASP A 249 10.13 7.17 -10.02
N LYS A 250 10.47 7.58 -11.26
CA LYS A 250 11.23 6.76 -12.19
C LYS A 250 12.59 6.34 -11.61
N LYS A 251 13.37 7.27 -11.07
CA LYS A 251 14.69 6.96 -10.45
C LYS A 251 14.54 6.01 -9.26
N LEU A 252 13.51 6.18 -8.43
CA LEU A 252 13.23 5.28 -7.32
C LEU A 252 12.90 3.86 -7.82
N ILE A 253 12.01 3.72 -8.80
CA ILE A 253 11.62 2.44 -9.38
C ILE A 253 12.79 1.77 -10.09
N GLU A 254 13.61 2.50 -10.84
CA GLU A 254 14.82 1.98 -11.49
C GLU A 254 15.81 1.39 -10.47
N MET A 255 16.03 2.09 -9.35
CA MET A 255 16.88 1.57 -8.27
C MET A 255 16.28 0.28 -7.68
N ILE A 256 14.97 0.25 -7.39
CA ILE A 256 14.32 -0.96 -6.88
C ILE A 256 14.49 -2.12 -7.87
N LYS A 257 14.18 -1.92 -9.14
CA LYS A 257 14.31 -2.95 -10.19
C LYS A 257 15.76 -3.42 -10.40
N SER A 258 16.75 -2.60 -10.08
CA SER A 258 18.16 -3.03 -10.13
C SER A 258 18.53 -4.03 -9.03
N LYS A 259 17.73 -4.14 -7.97
CA LYS A 259 18.00 -4.97 -6.78
C LYS A 259 17.09 -6.19 -6.63
N THR A 260 16.03 -6.28 -7.46
CA THR A 260 15.07 -7.37 -7.39
C THR A 260 14.42 -7.67 -8.74
N SER A 261 14.06 -8.93 -8.95
CA SER A 261 13.20 -9.36 -10.07
C SER A 261 11.70 -9.31 -9.71
N GLY A 262 11.38 -8.95 -8.48
CA GLY A 262 9.99 -8.82 -8.01
C GLY A 262 9.23 -7.71 -8.76
N LYS A 263 7.92 -7.86 -8.85
CA LYS A 263 7.03 -6.93 -9.53
C LYS A 263 6.74 -5.70 -8.68
N ILE A 264 6.70 -4.52 -9.30
CA ILE A 264 6.40 -3.26 -8.61
C ILE A 264 4.89 -3.06 -8.55
N LEU A 265 4.34 -3.10 -7.34
CA LEU A 265 2.98 -2.67 -7.05
C LEU A 265 3.01 -1.20 -6.68
N PHE A 266 2.27 -0.38 -7.43
CA PHE A 266 2.08 1.03 -7.11
C PHE A 266 0.63 1.26 -6.68
N HIS A 267 0.48 1.67 -5.42
CA HIS A 267 -0.83 2.05 -4.88
C HIS A 267 -1.06 3.53 -5.11
N THR A 268 -2.21 3.85 -5.67
CA THR A 268 -2.70 5.21 -5.85
C THR A 268 -4.22 5.22 -5.82
N ASP A 269 -4.78 5.85 -4.82
CA ASP A 269 -6.24 5.98 -4.67
C ASP A 269 -6.86 6.92 -5.71
N GLY A 270 -8.15 6.83 -5.84
CA GLY A 270 -8.95 7.71 -6.69
C GLY A 270 -8.88 7.38 -8.17
N ASP A 271 -9.19 8.40 -8.97
CA ASP A 271 -9.17 8.36 -10.43
C ASP A 271 -7.75 8.58 -10.95
N SER A 272 -7.00 7.51 -11.02
CA SER A 272 -5.62 7.51 -11.56
C SER A 272 -5.53 7.17 -13.04
N TYR A 273 -6.67 7.08 -13.74
CA TYR A 273 -6.74 6.60 -15.12
C TYR A 273 -5.77 7.30 -16.08
N GLU A 274 -5.67 8.63 -16.02
CA GLU A 274 -4.81 9.42 -16.92
C GLU A 274 -3.30 9.22 -16.66
N PHE A 275 -2.93 8.71 -15.47
CA PHE A 275 -1.53 8.43 -15.10
C PHE A 275 -1.08 7.01 -15.44
N ILE A 276 -2.00 6.09 -15.74
CA ILE A 276 -1.66 4.67 -15.99
C ILE A 276 -0.58 4.52 -17.07
N PRO A 277 -0.63 5.22 -18.23
CA PRO A 277 0.44 5.12 -19.22
C PRO A 277 1.82 5.55 -18.68
N ASP A 278 1.85 6.60 -17.85
CA ASP A 278 3.07 7.10 -17.22
C ASP A 278 3.63 6.10 -16.20
N LEU A 279 2.77 5.48 -15.41
CA LEU A 279 3.14 4.44 -14.45
C LEU A 279 3.75 3.21 -15.16
N ILE A 280 3.14 2.77 -16.25
CA ILE A 280 3.69 1.68 -17.10
C ILE A 280 5.08 2.06 -17.62
N GLU A 281 5.24 3.28 -18.15
CA GLU A 281 6.52 3.75 -18.73
C GLU A 281 7.65 3.76 -17.69
N ILE A 282 7.38 4.14 -16.44
CA ILE A 282 8.40 4.14 -15.38
C ILE A 282 8.65 2.76 -14.76
N GLY A 283 7.88 1.75 -15.20
CA GLY A 283 8.11 0.36 -14.83
C GLY A 283 7.25 -0.19 -13.71
N VAL A 284 6.10 0.39 -13.44
CA VAL A 284 5.07 -0.22 -12.58
C VAL A 284 4.50 -1.46 -13.28
N ASP A 285 4.39 -2.55 -12.54
CA ASP A 285 3.88 -3.84 -13.05
C ASP A 285 2.44 -4.11 -12.56
N ILE A 286 2.04 -3.51 -11.43
CA ILE A 286 0.78 -3.80 -10.75
C ILE A 286 0.14 -2.49 -10.30
N LEU A 287 -1.10 -2.24 -10.71
CA LEU A 287 -1.92 -1.14 -10.21
C LEU A 287 -2.75 -1.60 -9.01
N ASN A 288 -2.66 -0.90 -7.92
CA ASN A 288 -3.48 -1.05 -6.72
C ASN A 288 -4.00 0.36 -6.34
N PRO A 289 -5.21 0.50 -5.84
CA PRO A 289 -6.15 -0.56 -5.45
C PRO A 289 -7.17 -0.90 -6.53
N VAL A 290 -7.23 -0.23 -7.65
CA VAL A 290 -8.36 -0.15 -8.58
C VAL A 290 -9.62 0.30 -7.84
N GLN A 291 -9.66 1.57 -7.47
CA GLN A 291 -10.80 2.14 -6.74
C GLN A 291 -12.03 2.26 -7.65
N VAL A 292 -12.80 1.18 -7.72
CA VAL A 292 -13.95 1.01 -8.64
C VAL A 292 -15.06 2.03 -8.47
N SER A 293 -15.10 2.73 -7.34
CA SER A 293 -16.03 3.83 -7.06
C SER A 293 -15.58 5.18 -7.60
N ALA A 294 -14.31 5.32 -8.03
CA ALA A 294 -13.79 6.54 -8.63
C ALA A 294 -14.21 6.68 -10.12
N LYS A 295 -14.26 7.91 -10.61
CA LYS A 295 -14.96 8.31 -11.83
C LYS A 295 -14.58 7.52 -13.09
N ASN A 296 -13.31 7.38 -13.41
CA ASN A 296 -12.84 6.74 -14.64
C ASN A 296 -12.28 5.30 -14.43
N MET A 297 -12.42 4.76 -13.22
CA MET A 297 -11.82 3.49 -12.83
C MET A 297 -12.74 2.28 -13.10
N ASN A 298 -13.37 2.24 -14.28
CA ASN A 298 -14.21 1.12 -14.68
C ASN A 298 -13.38 -0.15 -14.94
N PRO A 299 -13.64 -1.28 -14.24
CA PRO A 299 -12.83 -2.50 -14.30
C PRO A 299 -12.67 -3.08 -15.71
N LEU A 300 -13.77 -3.21 -16.47
CA LEU A 300 -13.73 -3.78 -17.82
C LEU A 300 -12.93 -2.90 -18.78
N LYS A 301 -13.06 -1.57 -18.66
CA LYS A 301 -12.29 -0.61 -19.46
C LYS A 301 -10.80 -0.75 -19.15
N LEU A 302 -10.44 -0.74 -17.86
CA LEU A 302 -9.06 -0.88 -17.42
C LEU A 302 -8.44 -2.20 -17.88
N LYS A 303 -9.15 -3.31 -17.71
CA LYS A 303 -8.68 -4.63 -18.16
C LYS A 303 -8.47 -4.68 -19.67
N LYS A 304 -9.39 -4.12 -20.44
CA LYS A 304 -9.30 -4.07 -21.91
C LYS A 304 -8.12 -3.25 -22.40
N GLU A 305 -7.90 -2.07 -21.80
CA GLU A 305 -6.91 -1.11 -22.29
C GLU A 305 -5.51 -1.42 -21.76
N PHE A 306 -5.38 -1.78 -20.49
CA PHE A 306 -4.09 -1.90 -19.81
C PHE A 306 -3.73 -3.32 -19.36
N GLY A 307 -4.67 -4.27 -19.41
CA GLY A 307 -4.48 -5.62 -18.90
C GLY A 307 -3.39 -6.45 -19.58
N LYS A 308 -2.79 -5.98 -20.68
CA LYS A 308 -1.59 -6.57 -21.29
C LYS A 308 -0.29 -6.10 -20.64
N TYR A 309 -0.33 -4.96 -19.96
CA TYR A 309 0.84 -4.27 -19.42
C TYR A 309 0.85 -4.24 -17.90
N LEU A 310 -0.34 -4.23 -17.28
CA LEU A 310 -0.51 -4.15 -15.85
C LEU A 310 -1.33 -5.31 -15.31
N CYS A 311 -0.94 -5.81 -14.14
CA CYS A 311 -1.81 -6.57 -13.27
C CYS A 311 -2.66 -5.62 -12.42
N PHE A 312 -3.83 -6.08 -12.00
CA PHE A 312 -4.74 -5.36 -11.11
C PHE A 312 -4.81 -6.05 -9.77
N TRP A 313 -4.70 -5.28 -8.69
CA TRP A 313 -4.69 -5.80 -7.33
C TRP A 313 -5.66 -4.99 -6.48
N GLY A 314 -6.70 -5.63 -5.92
CA GLY A 314 -7.73 -4.95 -5.14
C GLY A 314 -9.14 -5.17 -5.67
N GLY A 315 -9.90 -4.09 -5.80
CA GLY A 315 -11.19 -4.00 -6.47
C GLY A 315 -12.42 -4.22 -5.60
N ILE A 316 -12.31 -4.70 -4.35
CA ILE A 316 -13.49 -4.86 -3.48
C ILE A 316 -13.78 -3.56 -2.73
N ASP A 317 -14.94 -2.99 -2.97
CA ASP A 317 -15.35 -1.65 -2.51
C ASP A 317 -15.37 -1.54 -0.99
N THR A 318 -14.53 -0.64 -0.45
CA THR A 318 -14.40 -0.32 0.98
C THR A 318 -15.23 0.90 1.42
N GLN A 319 -15.92 1.57 0.49
CA GLN A 319 -16.69 2.77 0.81
C GLN A 319 -18.19 2.48 1.01
N LYS A 320 -18.72 1.47 0.32
CA LYS A 320 -20.16 1.16 0.31
C LYS A 320 -20.45 -0.31 0.58
N ILE A 321 -19.78 -1.20 -0.16
CA ILE A 321 -20.14 -2.62 -0.14
C ILE A 321 -19.65 -3.30 1.13
N LEU A 322 -18.37 -3.19 1.47
CA LEU A 322 -17.85 -3.82 2.68
C LEU A 322 -18.48 -3.25 3.95
N PRO A 323 -18.59 -1.91 4.15
CA PRO A 323 -19.12 -1.39 5.40
C PRO A 323 -20.66 -1.48 5.52
N TYR A 324 -21.38 -1.34 4.43
CA TYR A 324 -22.86 -1.15 4.49
C TYR A 324 -23.66 -2.18 3.70
N GLY A 325 -23.02 -3.03 2.91
CA GLY A 325 -23.67 -4.11 2.19
C GLY A 325 -24.02 -5.29 3.11
N SER A 326 -24.96 -6.14 2.67
CA SER A 326 -25.14 -7.46 3.28
C SER A 326 -24.02 -8.42 2.81
N SER A 327 -23.87 -9.55 3.49
CA SER A 327 -22.90 -10.58 3.08
C SER A 327 -23.16 -11.10 1.67
N GLU A 328 -24.42 -11.14 1.21
CA GLU A 328 -24.81 -11.49 -0.15
C GLU A 328 -24.37 -10.40 -1.16
N ALA A 329 -24.46 -9.12 -0.79
CA ALA A 329 -23.98 -8.03 -1.62
C ALA A 329 -22.44 -8.07 -1.75
N VAL A 330 -21.73 -8.42 -0.70
CA VAL A 330 -20.28 -8.66 -0.74
C VAL A 330 -19.94 -9.86 -1.63
N GLU A 331 -20.69 -10.95 -1.52
CA GLU A 331 -20.51 -12.13 -2.37
C GLU A 331 -20.68 -11.78 -3.85
N GLU A 332 -21.70 -11.02 -4.21
CA GLU A 332 -21.96 -10.59 -5.60
C GLU A 332 -20.86 -9.63 -6.10
N GLU A 333 -20.39 -8.70 -5.25
CA GLU A 333 -19.28 -7.81 -5.60
C GLU A 333 -18.00 -8.61 -5.89
N VAL A 334 -17.65 -9.57 -5.05
CA VAL A 334 -16.49 -10.45 -5.26
C VAL A 334 -16.64 -11.23 -6.57
N ARG A 335 -17.80 -11.86 -6.82
CA ARG A 335 -18.07 -12.58 -8.05
C ARG A 335 -17.91 -11.67 -9.28
N LYS A 336 -18.45 -10.46 -9.23
CA LYS A 336 -18.35 -9.47 -10.29
C LYS A 336 -16.91 -9.08 -10.59
N ARG A 337 -16.08 -8.75 -9.55
CA ARG A 337 -14.68 -8.38 -9.75
C ARG A 337 -13.87 -9.51 -10.34
N ILE A 338 -14.10 -10.75 -9.92
CA ILE A 338 -13.46 -11.92 -10.50
C ILE A 338 -13.77 -12.03 -11.99
N ILE A 339 -15.03 -11.91 -12.39
CA ILE A 339 -15.45 -11.96 -13.81
C ILE A 339 -14.78 -10.84 -14.61
N GLU A 340 -14.70 -9.63 -14.07
CA GLU A 340 -14.17 -8.46 -14.78
C GLU A 340 -12.65 -8.49 -14.96
N PHE A 341 -11.90 -9.08 -14.01
CA PHE A 341 -10.45 -8.99 -14.01
C PHE A 341 -9.67 -10.28 -14.25
N SER A 342 -10.26 -11.46 -14.00
CA SER A 342 -9.46 -12.69 -13.89
C SER A 342 -9.08 -13.31 -15.24
N SER A 343 -9.85 -13.09 -16.30
CA SER A 343 -9.59 -13.69 -17.60
C SER A 343 -8.20 -13.33 -18.14
N GLY A 344 -7.45 -14.35 -18.55
CA GLY A 344 -6.06 -14.22 -19.01
C GLY A 344 -5.04 -13.96 -17.87
N GLY A 345 -5.42 -14.11 -16.61
CA GLY A 345 -4.56 -13.79 -15.46
C GLY A 345 -4.48 -12.28 -15.18
N GLY A 346 -3.45 -11.84 -14.47
CA GLY A 346 -3.24 -10.40 -14.17
C GLY A 346 -4.20 -9.83 -13.14
N TYR A 347 -4.74 -10.67 -12.22
CA TYR A 347 -5.60 -10.20 -11.13
C TYR A 347 -5.27 -10.86 -9.81
N ILE A 348 -5.21 -10.06 -8.73
CA ILE A 348 -5.12 -10.50 -7.34
C ILE A 348 -6.21 -9.79 -6.54
N LEU A 349 -7.03 -10.56 -5.83
CA LEU A 349 -8.16 -10.04 -5.10
C LEU A 349 -7.73 -9.54 -3.71
N SER A 350 -8.09 -8.31 -3.41
CA SER A 350 -8.10 -7.72 -2.07
C SER A 350 -9.16 -6.63 -1.98
N SER A 351 -9.34 -6.04 -0.81
CA SER A 351 -10.08 -4.78 -0.65
C SER A 351 -9.40 -3.65 -1.44
N VAL A 352 -10.17 -2.63 -1.83
CA VAL A 352 -9.67 -1.40 -2.48
C VAL A 352 -8.62 -0.74 -1.60
N HIS A 353 -8.94 -0.56 -0.34
CA HIS A 353 -8.02 -0.02 0.67
C HIS A 353 -8.10 -0.85 1.95
N ASN A 354 -7.38 -0.47 2.99
CA ASN A 354 -7.38 -1.14 4.28
C ASN A 354 -8.81 -1.30 4.83
N ILE A 355 -9.14 -2.49 5.29
CA ILE A 355 -10.44 -2.78 5.90
C ILE A 355 -10.54 -2.00 7.21
N GLN A 356 -11.50 -1.09 7.29
CA GLN A 356 -11.69 -0.19 8.42
C GLN A 356 -12.62 -0.79 9.48
N VAL A 357 -12.70 -0.12 10.63
CA VAL A 357 -13.44 -0.59 11.81
C VAL A 357 -14.97 -0.62 11.60
N ASP A 358 -15.49 0.15 10.64
CA ASP A 358 -16.90 0.19 10.27
C ASP A 358 -17.34 -1.01 9.41
N VAL A 359 -16.41 -1.87 9.00
CA VAL A 359 -16.72 -3.09 8.23
C VAL A 359 -17.13 -4.22 9.17
N PRO A 360 -18.37 -4.73 9.06
CA PRO A 360 -18.83 -5.87 9.85
C PRO A 360 -17.93 -7.11 9.62
N PRO A 361 -17.54 -7.86 10.65
CA PRO A 361 -16.70 -9.03 10.51
C PRO A 361 -17.29 -10.12 9.60
N ASP A 362 -18.64 -10.25 9.57
CA ASP A 362 -19.33 -11.12 8.62
C ASP A 362 -19.00 -10.78 7.17
N ASN A 363 -18.92 -9.49 6.82
CA ASN A 363 -18.59 -9.04 5.48
C ASN A 363 -17.14 -9.31 5.12
N VAL A 364 -16.21 -9.18 6.08
CA VAL A 364 -14.80 -9.59 5.86
C VAL A 364 -14.72 -11.10 5.57
N ILE A 365 -15.42 -11.91 6.36
CA ILE A 365 -15.47 -13.36 6.18
C ILE A 365 -16.15 -13.73 4.84
N ALA A 366 -17.24 -13.05 4.49
CA ALA A 366 -17.95 -13.25 3.22
C ALA A 366 -17.05 -12.95 2.03
N MET A 367 -16.27 -11.86 2.07
CA MET A 367 -15.32 -11.49 1.01
C MET A 367 -14.34 -12.64 0.71
N PHE A 368 -13.67 -13.17 1.74
CA PHE A 368 -12.67 -14.22 1.54
C PHE A 368 -13.28 -15.58 1.18
N LYS A 369 -14.42 -15.94 1.76
CA LYS A 369 -15.16 -17.16 1.39
C LYS A 369 -15.62 -17.10 -0.06
N SER A 370 -16.13 -15.96 -0.51
CA SER A 370 -16.60 -15.75 -1.89
C SER A 370 -15.44 -15.78 -2.88
N ALA A 371 -14.27 -15.22 -2.49
CA ALA A 371 -13.07 -15.30 -3.32
C ALA A 371 -12.64 -16.77 -3.59
N LEU A 372 -12.76 -17.65 -2.60
CA LEU A 372 -12.51 -19.07 -2.77
C LEU A 372 -13.60 -19.77 -3.61
N LYS A 373 -14.87 -19.40 -3.40
CA LYS A 373 -16.02 -19.98 -4.09
C LYS A 373 -16.00 -19.68 -5.60
N TYR A 374 -15.70 -18.44 -5.96
CA TYR A 374 -15.79 -17.97 -7.36
C TYR A 374 -14.41 -17.84 -8.04
N GLY A 375 -13.33 -17.90 -7.28
CA GLY A 375 -11.98 -17.72 -7.82
C GLY A 375 -11.47 -18.86 -8.69
N SER A 376 -12.07 -20.04 -8.62
CA SER A 376 -11.64 -21.21 -9.40
C SER A 376 -12.04 -21.06 -10.88
N ASN A 377 -11.09 -21.21 -11.79
CA ASN A 377 -11.30 -21.16 -13.24
C ASN A 377 -12.09 -22.38 -13.80
N LYS A 378 -12.90 -23.03 -12.98
CA LYS A 378 -13.76 -24.16 -13.35
C LYS A 378 -15.25 -23.78 -13.34
N ILE A 379 -15.56 -22.57 -13.85
CA ILE A 379 -16.95 -22.17 -14.09
C ILE A 379 -17.25 -22.36 -15.57
#